data_30c9ac589bfc1bb2f60b970034e87b53
#
_entry.id   30c9ac589bfc1bb2f60b970034e87b53
#
_cell.length_a   1.000
_cell.length_b   1.000
_cell.length_c   1.000
_cell.angle_alpha   90.00
_cell.angle_beta   90.00
_cell.angle_gamma   90.00
#
_symmetry.space_group_name_H-M   'P 1'
#
loop_
_entity.id
_entity.type
_entity.pdbx_description
1 polymer ?
#
loop_
_entity_poly.entity_id
_entity_poly.type
_entity_poly.pdbx_seq_one_letter_code
_entity_poly.pdbx_strand_id
1 'polypeptide(L)' 'SLVGSEMCIRDRLIDDLTVQMRDAAGELKFELAGRLRDEIADLKRELRGIKDTGN' A
#
# COMPACT_ATOMS: atom_id res chain seq x y z
N SER A 1 -0.93 14.54 17.01
CA SER A 1 -2.10 14.15 16.28
C SER A 1 -1.92 14.40 14.80
N LEU A 2 -1.40 15.57 14.50
CA LEU A 2 -1.15 15.85 13.09
C LEU A 2 -0.11 14.91 12.54
N VAL A 3 0.88 14.64 13.35
CA VAL A 3 1.92 13.71 12.91
C VAL A 3 1.33 12.34 12.68
N GLY A 4 0.48 11.92 13.59
CA GLY A 4 -0.19 10.67 13.42
C GLY A 4 -1.07 10.66 12.18
N SER A 5 -1.59 11.83 11.86
CA SER A 5 -2.45 11.95 10.69
C SER A 5 -1.72 11.58 9.42
N GLU A 6 -0.50 12.08 9.29
CA GLU A 6 0.26 11.81 8.10
C GLU A 6 0.52 10.33 7.93
N MET A 7 0.90 9.69 8.99
CA MET A 7 1.15 8.25 8.93
C MET A 7 -0.13 7.49 8.64
N CYS A 8 -1.21 7.96 9.23
CA CYS A 8 -2.50 7.31 9.02
C CYS A 8 -2.92 7.39 7.57
N ILE A 9 -2.60 8.49 6.92
CA ILE A 9 -2.99 8.66 5.53
C ILE A 9 -2.33 7.60 4.66
N ARG A 10 -1.05 7.40 4.85
CA ARG A 10 -0.34 6.39 4.06
C ARG A 10 -0.84 5.00 4.37
N ASP A 11 -1.07 4.74 5.65
CA ASP A 11 -1.59 3.45 6.05
C ASP A 11 -2.94 3.21 5.42
N ARG A 12 -3.74 4.23 5.40
CA ARG A 12 -5.07 4.14 4.81
C ARG A 12 -4.98 3.88 3.32
N LEU A 13 -4.03 4.54 2.67
CA LEU A 13 -3.84 4.34 1.25
C LEU A 13 -3.51 2.89 0.96
N ILE A 14 -2.62 2.32 1.73
CA ILE A 14 -2.25 0.93 1.55
C ILE A 14 -3.46 0.05 1.77
N ASP A 15 -4.23 0.34 2.78
CA ASP A 15 -5.43 -0.45 3.06
C ASP A 15 -6.41 -0.35 1.89
N ASP A 16 -6.59 0.85 1.40
CA ASP A 16 -7.49 1.09 0.28
C ASP A 16 -7.05 0.29 -0.93
N LEU A 17 -5.78 0.38 -1.24
CA LEU A 17 -5.26 -0.34 -2.38
C LEU A 17 -5.39 -1.84 -2.19
N THR A 18 -5.22 -2.30 -0.96
CA THR A 18 -5.35 -3.72 -0.68
C THR A 18 -6.77 -4.19 -0.97
N VAL A 19 -7.74 -3.40 -0.57
CA VAL A 19 -9.13 -3.76 -0.82
C VAL A 19 -9.38 -3.80 -2.32
N GLN A 20 -8.87 -2.82 -3.03
CA GLN A 20 -9.05 -2.79 -4.47
C GLN A 20 -8.37 -3.97 -5.12
N MET A 21 -7.20 -4.32 -4.64
CA MET A 21 -6.48 -5.45 -5.19
C MET A 21 -7.29 -6.74 -5.00
N ARG A 22 -7.83 -6.91 -3.82
CA ARG A 22 -8.64 -8.09 -3.54
C ARG A 22 -9.88 -8.12 -4.41
N ASP A 23 -10.48 -6.96 -4.58
CA ASP A 23 -11.67 -6.86 -5.42
C ASP A 23 -11.33 -7.25 -6.84
N ALA A 24 -10.23 -6.73 -7.35
CA ALA A 24 -9.83 -7.04 -8.71
C ALA A 24 -9.54 -8.53 -8.84
N ALA A 25 -8.88 -9.10 -7.88
CA ALA A 25 -8.57 -10.52 -7.92
C ALA A 25 -9.85 -11.35 -7.91
N GLY A 26 -10.82 -10.91 -7.14
CA GLY A 26 -12.09 -11.61 -7.08
C GLY A 26 -12.82 -11.58 -8.41
N GLU A 27 -12.60 -10.52 -9.17
CA GLU A 27 -13.21 -10.39 -10.49
C GLU A 27 -12.32 -10.93 -11.59
N LEU A 28 -11.28 -11.64 -11.21
CA LEU A 28 -10.36 -12.24 -12.18
C LEU A 28 -9.60 -11.20 -12.98
N LYS A 29 -9.48 -10.02 -12.45
CA LYS A 29 -8.70 -8.97 -13.07
C LYS A 29 -7.28 -9.04 -12.55
N PHE A 30 -6.59 -10.06 -12.96
CA PHE A 30 -5.28 -10.34 -12.41
C PHE A 30 -4.27 -9.25 -12.74
N GLU A 31 -4.40 -8.67 -13.90
CA GLU A 31 -3.47 -7.61 -14.29
C GLU A 31 -3.61 -6.42 -13.36
N LEU A 32 -4.85 -6.03 -13.11
CA LEU A 32 -5.09 -4.91 -12.22
C LEU A 32 -4.67 -5.24 -10.80
N ALA A 33 -4.98 -6.45 -10.38
CA ALA A 33 -4.60 -6.88 -9.05
C ALA A 33 -3.09 -6.87 -8.88
N GLY A 34 -2.38 -7.31 -9.89
CA GLY A 34 -0.93 -7.29 -9.84
C GLY A 34 -0.38 -5.88 -9.75
N ARG A 35 -1.01 -4.98 -10.48
CA ARG A 35 -0.60 -3.59 -10.45
C ARG A 35 -0.79 -2.99 -9.07
N LEU A 36 -1.97 -3.22 -8.52
CA LEU A 36 -2.28 -2.71 -7.19
C LEU A 36 -1.34 -3.30 -6.17
N ARG A 37 -1.05 -4.57 -6.32
CA ARG A 37 -0.11 -5.22 -5.42
C ARG A 37 1.25 -4.57 -5.48
N ASP A 38 1.67 -4.22 -6.68
CA ASP A 38 2.96 -3.57 -6.87
C ASP A 38 3.00 -2.24 -6.16
N GLU A 39 1.93 -1.48 -6.30
CA GLU A 39 1.85 -0.19 -5.66
C GLU A 39 1.86 -0.32 -4.15
N ILE A 40 1.14 -1.31 -3.66
CA ILE A 40 1.12 -1.55 -2.22
C ILE A 40 2.51 -1.87 -1.73
N ALA A 41 3.21 -2.72 -2.46
CA ALA A 41 4.56 -3.08 -2.07
C ALA A 41 5.47 -1.87 -2.08
N ASP A 42 5.28 -1.00 -3.05
CA ASP A 42 6.08 0.20 -3.16
C ASP A 42 5.85 1.11 -1.96
N LEU A 43 4.59 1.29 -1.60
CA LEU A 43 4.26 2.13 -0.46
C LEU A 43 4.81 1.54 0.82
N LYS A 44 4.67 0.26 0.97
CA LYS A 44 5.19 -0.41 2.16
C LYS A 44 6.70 -0.27 2.22
N ARG A 45 7.32 -0.34 1.07
CA ARG A 45 8.76 -0.21 1.00
C ARG A 45 9.20 1.16 1.43
N GLU A 46 8.47 2.17 1.00
CA GLU A 46 8.80 3.53 1.39
C GLU A 46 8.69 3.72 2.88
N LEU A 47 7.63 3.18 3.44
CA LEU A 47 7.45 3.29 4.88
C LEU A 47 8.56 2.60 5.63
N ARG A 48 8.98 1.47 5.12
CA ARG A 48 10.06 0.73 5.73
C ARG A 48 11.41 1.36 5.45
N GLY A 49 11.54 1.87 4.25
CA GLY A 49 12.78 2.44 3.83
C GLY A 49 13.29 3.49 4.77
N ILE A 50 12.37 4.24 5.34
CA ILE A 50 12.77 5.29 6.27
C ILE A 50 13.51 4.70 7.44
N LYS A 51 13.05 3.57 7.91
CA LYS A 51 13.71 2.90 9.03
C LYS A 51 14.91 2.11 8.57
N ASP A 52 14.75 1.49 7.44
CA ASP A 52 15.78 0.62 6.93
C ASP A 52 17.02 1.36 6.54
N THR A 53 16.87 2.63 6.30
CA THR A 53 18.02 3.43 5.89
C THR A 53 19.16 3.28 6.89
N GLY A 54 18.80 3.11 8.14
CA GLY A 54 19.81 2.93 9.16
C GLY A 54 20.60 1.67 8.98
N ASN A 55 20.06 0.82 8.22
CA ASN A 55 20.76 -0.41 7.95
C ASN A 55 21.89 -0.16 7.01
#